data_e4d40c7abdc06a1bed826c72a5eeb3f8
#
_entry.id   e4d40c7abdc06a1bed826c72a5eeb3f8
#
_cell.length_a   1.000
_cell.length_b   1.000
_cell.length_c   1.000
_cell.angle_alpha   90.00
_cell.angle_beta   90.00
_cell.angle_gamma   90.00
#
_symmetry.space_group_name_H-M   'P 1'
#
loop_
_entity.id
_entity.type
_entity.pdbx_description
1 polymer ?
#
loop_
_entity_poly.entity_id
_entity_poly.type
_entity_poly.pdbx_seq_one_letter_code
_entity_poly.pdbx_strand_id
1 'polypeptide(L)'
;SVFGPKGLAAQRNTALVPSLGRFDIITFFDDDFVPSARYLEQIEQAFAGNDGWAVVMGKVVKDGATNAGLTWNDAEAALRDSEGGETTGPSVVDHVGAYGCNMSFRASLIGDLRFDERLVLYGWQEDIDFTSQMRSRGRVVCVTSITGVHLGIKTGRVSGKRFGYSQVANAIYLIRKGTVPASFALPLMFRNIAANLAKSLWPEPYVDRRGRLVGNALAILHIAMGRIEPEYILKI
;
A
#
# COMPACT_ATOMS: atom_id res chain seq x y z
N SER A 1 -1.30 23.45 3.42
CA SER A 1 -1.05 22.59 2.26
C SER A 1 0.44 22.55 1.99
N VAL A 2 0.99 21.37 1.70
CA VAL A 2 2.38 21.19 1.31
C VAL A 2 2.39 20.69 -0.13
N PHE A 3 3.15 21.37 -0.99
CA PHE A 3 3.29 20.97 -2.40
C PHE A 3 4.60 20.23 -2.60
N GLY A 4 4.55 19.09 -3.28
CA GLY A 4 5.71 18.24 -3.57
C GLY A 4 5.75 17.78 -5.02
N PRO A 5 6.81 17.06 -5.41
CA PRO A 5 6.93 16.47 -6.74
C PRO A 5 5.78 15.50 -7.02
N LYS A 6 5.51 15.24 -8.29
CA LYS A 6 4.50 14.28 -8.71
C LYS A 6 4.97 12.84 -8.43
N GLY A 7 4.15 12.07 -7.74
CA GLY A 7 4.40 10.66 -7.38
C GLY A 7 4.13 10.41 -5.91
N LEU A 8 3.53 9.25 -5.60
CA LEU A 8 3.06 8.95 -4.24
C LEU A 8 4.21 8.92 -3.22
N ALA A 9 5.32 8.23 -3.53
CA ALA A 9 6.51 8.17 -2.67
C ALA A 9 7.09 9.56 -2.39
N ALA A 10 7.23 10.41 -3.42
CA ALA A 10 7.76 11.76 -3.29
C ALA A 10 6.82 12.67 -2.47
N GLN A 11 5.50 12.57 -2.68
CA GLN A 11 4.51 13.32 -1.88
C GLN A 11 4.54 12.89 -0.41
N ARG A 12 4.66 11.58 -0.13
CA ARG A 12 4.80 11.08 1.25
C ARG A 12 6.08 11.57 1.90
N ASN A 13 7.22 11.57 1.20
CA ASN A 13 8.47 12.14 1.71
C ASN A 13 8.35 13.65 1.99
N THR A 14 7.66 14.39 1.13
CA THR A 14 7.43 15.82 1.29
C THR A 14 6.64 16.13 2.59
N ALA A 15 5.71 15.26 2.99
CA ALA A 15 4.99 15.38 4.25
C ALA A 15 5.79 14.79 5.43
N LEU A 16 6.49 13.69 5.23
CA LEU A 16 7.23 12.96 6.26
C LEU A 16 8.38 13.80 6.85
N VAL A 17 9.23 14.35 5.97
CA VAL A 17 10.47 15.02 6.39
C VAL A 17 10.23 16.16 7.40
N PRO A 18 9.30 17.11 7.16
CA PRO A 18 9.04 18.18 8.13
C PRO A 18 8.28 17.72 9.39
N SER A 19 7.76 16.50 9.38
CA SER A 19 7.02 15.93 10.53
C SER A 19 7.94 15.22 11.52
N LEU A 20 9.11 14.76 11.08
CA LEU A 20 10.08 14.09 11.94
C LEU A 20 10.62 15.03 13.02
N GLY A 21 10.72 14.51 14.26
CA GLY A 21 11.14 15.27 15.43
C GLY A 21 10.10 16.30 15.97
N ARG A 22 8.91 16.35 15.35
CA ARG A 22 7.82 17.24 15.77
C ARG A 22 6.62 16.51 16.33
N PHE A 23 6.42 15.26 15.90
CA PHE A 23 5.30 14.41 16.29
C PHE A 23 5.79 13.06 16.72
N ASP A 24 5.09 12.43 17.67
CA ASP A 24 5.40 11.08 18.16
C ASP A 24 4.83 10.01 17.22
N ILE A 25 3.68 10.29 16.61
CA ILE A 25 2.99 9.41 15.67
C ILE A 25 2.71 10.18 14.37
N ILE A 26 2.99 9.54 13.25
CA ILE A 26 2.69 10.03 11.90
C ILE A 26 1.77 9.01 11.23
N THR A 27 0.57 9.44 10.81
CA THR A 27 -0.39 8.60 10.11
C THR A 27 -0.57 9.09 8.68
N PHE A 28 -0.48 8.17 7.72
CA PHE A 28 -0.87 8.40 6.33
C PHE A 28 -2.21 7.72 6.05
N PHE A 29 -3.12 8.49 5.48
CA PHE A 29 -4.33 7.98 4.85
C PHE A 29 -4.29 8.29 3.36
N ASP A 30 -4.76 7.33 2.54
CA ASP A 30 -5.13 7.65 1.16
C ASP A 30 -6.42 8.49 1.18
N ASP A 31 -6.60 9.33 0.16
CA ASP A 31 -7.72 10.28 0.07
C ASP A 31 -9.10 9.60 -0.12
N ASP A 32 -9.10 8.31 -0.36
CA ASP A 32 -10.27 7.45 -0.46
C ASP A 32 -10.35 6.40 0.68
N PHE A 33 -9.64 6.62 1.79
CA PHE A 33 -9.78 5.81 3.00
C PHE A 33 -10.72 6.49 4.01
N VAL A 34 -11.71 5.74 4.47
CA VAL A 34 -12.71 6.18 5.47
C VAL A 34 -12.40 5.50 6.80
N PRO A 35 -11.76 6.18 7.76
CA PRO A 35 -11.49 5.63 9.09
C PRO A 35 -12.77 5.56 9.94
N SER A 36 -12.82 4.63 10.91
CA SER A 36 -13.83 4.66 11.97
C SER A 36 -13.68 5.92 12.85
N ALA A 37 -14.74 6.33 13.52
CA ALA A 37 -14.77 7.59 14.29
C ALA A 37 -13.67 7.70 15.35
N ARG A 38 -13.24 6.56 15.93
CA ARG A 38 -12.20 6.52 16.97
C ARG A 38 -10.85 6.03 16.46
N TYR A 39 -10.65 5.98 15.15
CA TYR A 39 -9.45 5.40 14.54
C TYR A 39 -8.15 5.98 15.10
N LEU A 40 -7.99 7.30 15.09
CA LEU A 40 -6.75 7.96 15.55
C LEU A 40 -6.53 7.82 17.06
N GLU A 41 -7.60 7.90 17.86
CA GLU A 41 -7.53 7.66 19.30
C GLU A 41 -7.03 6.22 19.58
N GLN A 42 -7.56 5.23 18.86
CA GLN A 42 -7.16 3.83 19.00
C GLN A 42 -5.71 3.58 18.52
N ILE A 43 -5.25 4.29 17.48
CA ILE A 43 -3.84 4.26 17.06
C ILE A 43 -2.93 4.81 18.16
N GLU A 44 -3.29 5.93 18.78
CA GLU A 44 -2.54 6.49 19.90
C GLU A 44 -2.45 5.51 21.08
N GLN A 45 -3.58 4.93 21.48
CA GLN A 45 -3.65 3.90 22.53
C GLN A 45 -2.81 2.66 22.19
N ALA A 46 -2.84 2.21 20.94
CA ALA A 46 -2.06 1.07 20.47
C ALA A 46 -0.54 1.31 20.61
N PHE A 47 -0.06 2.49 20.24
CA PHE A 47 1.34 2.85 20.42
C PHE A 47 1.71 3.09 21.90
N ALA A 48 0.84 3.70 22.69
CA ALA A 48 1.08 3.93 24.12
C ALA A 48 1.21 2.62 24.90
N GLY A 49 0.47 1.59 24.52
CA GLY A 49 0.51 0.27 25.17
C GLY A 49 1.60 -0.67 24.67
N ASN A 50 2.36 -0.29 23.61
CA ASN A 50 3.29 -1.23 22.95
C ASN A 50 4.51 -0.54 22.37
N ASP A 51 5.56 -0.39 23.16
CA ASP A 51 6.82 0.28 22.75
C ASP A 51 7.56 -0.43 21.61
N GLY A 52 7.37 -1.75 21.46
CA GLY A 52 7.98 -2.56 20.40
C GLY A 52 7.29 -2.46 19.04
N TRP A 53 6.23 -1.66 18.90
CA TRP A 53 5.53 -1.51 17.61
C TRP A 53 6.07 -0.30 16.84
N ALA A 54 6.56 -0.56 15.63
CA ALA A 54 7.08 0.47 14.73
C ALA A 54 6.01 1.01 13.78
N VAL A 55 5.13 0.11 13.30
CA VAL A 55 4.05 0.45 12.38
C VAL A 55 2.77 -0.23 12.82
N VAL A 56 1.68 0.53 12.84
CA VAL A 56 0.32 0.05 13.13
C VAL A 56 -0.58 0.43 11.97
N MET A 57 -1.36 -0.52 11.49
CA MET A 57 -2.49 -0.29 10.59
C MET A 57 -3.77 -0.88 11.16
N GLY A 58 -4.91 -0.30 10.80
CA GLY A 58 -6.23 -0.87 11.08
C GLY A 58 -6.63 -1.91 10.05
N LYS A 59 -7.63 -2.70 10.40
CA LYS A 59 -8.29 -3.66 9.49
C LYS A 59 -9.15 -2.91 8.48
N VAL A 60 -8.92 -3.15 7.19
CA VAL A 60 -9.83 -2.72 6.12
C VAL A 60 -10.99 -3.71 6.07
N VAL A 61 -12.15 -3.31 6.61
CA VAL A 61 -13.33 -4.19 6.72
C VAL A 61 -14.06 -4.37 5.39
N LYS A 62 -13.94 -3.39 4.49
CA LYS A 62 -14.43 -3.47 3.11
C LYS A 62 -13.47 -2.73 2.18
N ASP A 63 -13.06 -3.37 1.08
CA ASP A 63 -12.07 -2.83 0.16
C ASP A 63 -12.61 -2.76 -1.28
N GLY A 64 -12.73 -1.55 -1.78
CA GLY A 64 -13.14 -1.24 -3.15
C GLY A 64 -12.03 -1.35 -4.21
N ALA A 65 -10.76 -1.56 -3.81
CA ALA A 65 -9.64 -1.59 -4.75
C ALA A 65 -9.77 -2.69 -5.82
N THR A 66 -10.39 -3.82 -5.47
CA THR A 66 -10.50 -5.02 -6.32
C THR A 66 -11.82 -5.14 -7.07
N ASN A 67 -12.78 -4.22 -6.85
CA ASN A 67 -14.09 -4.18 -7.50
C ASN A 67 -14.32 -2.82 -8.21
N ALA A 68 -15.56 -2.44 -8.49
CA ALA A 68 -15.88 -1.18 -9.16
C ALA A 68 -15.60 0.08 -8.31
N GLY A 69 -15.28 -0.08 -7.05
CA GLY A 69 -15.21 0.96 -6.02
C GLY A 69 -16.45 0.90 -5.12
N LEU A 70 -16.37 1.60 -4.00
CA LEU A 70 -17.44 1.69 -3.01
C LEU A 70 -17.96 3.13 -2.95
N THR A 71 -19.21 3.29 -2.60
CA THR A 71 -19.79 4.60 -2.28
C THR A 71 -19.53 4.95 -0.83
N TRP A 72 -19.73 6.22 -0.46
CA TRP A 72 -19.68 6.66 0.92
C TRP A 72 -20.71 5.91 1.79
N ASN A 73 -21.91 5.71 1.30
CA ASN A 73 -22.95 4.95 2.01
C ASN A 73 -22.55 3.48 2.27
N ASP A 74 -21.83 2.86 1.30
CA ASP A 74 -21.27 1.52 1.51
C ASP A 74 -20.24 1.50 2.64
N ALA A 75 -19.42 2.55 2.73
CA ALA A 75 -18.42 2.67 3.78
C ALA A 75 -19.06 2.85 5.16
N GLU A 76 -20.03 3.76 5.28
CA GLU A 76 -20.76 3.97 6.54
C GLU A 76 -21.50 2.71 7.00
N ALA A 77 -22.14 1.98 6.09
CA ALA A 77 -22.79 0.72 6.41
C ALA A 77 -21.78 -0.31 6.94
N ALA A 78 -20.65 -0.50 6.24
CA ALA A 78 -19.62 -1.44 6.64
C ALA A 78 -18.95 -1.09 7.98
N LEU A 79 -18.78 0.20 8.29
CA LEU A 79 -18.26 0.64 9.59
C LEU A 79 -19.26 0.36 10.71
N ARG A 80 -20.54 0.69 10.53
CA ARG A 80 -21.61 0.35 11.53
C ARG A 80 -21.69 -1.15 11.81
N ASP A 81 -21.63 -1.97 10.76
CA ASP A 81 -21.64 -3.43 10.89
C ASP A 81 -20.41 -3.96 11.65
N SER A 82 -19.24 -3.31 11.45
CA SER A 82 -18.01 -3.69 12.15
C SER A 82 -17.98 -3.31 13.62
N GLU A 83 -18.69 -2.25 14.02
CA GLU A 83 -18.78 -1.79 15.40
C GLU A 83 -19.71 -2.69 16.25
N GLY A 84 -20.71 -3.32 15.62
CA GLY A 84 -21.67 -4.23 16.27
C GLY A 84 -21.24 -5.71 16.31
N GLY A 85 -20.19 -6.08 15.59
CA GLY A 85 -19.74 -7.47 15.44
C GLY A 85 -18.67 -7.87 16.46
N GLU A 86 -18.76 -9.12 16.99
CA GLU A 86 -17.64 -9.71 17.70
C GLU A 86 -16.44 -9.87 16.74
N THR A 87 -15.28 -9.35 17.15
CA THR A 87 -14.02 -9.57 16.42
C THR A 87 -13.61 -11.04 16.56
N THR A 88 -13.90 -11.85 15.57
CA THR A 88 -13.41 -13.23 15.50
C THR A 88 -11.97 -13.24 15.00
N GLY A 89 -11.05 -13.87 15.74
CA GLY A 89 -9.64 -13.99 15.37
C GLY A 89 -8.70 -13.19 16.27
N PRO A 90 -7.39 -13.23 15.97
CA PRO A 90 -6.39 -12.56 16.78
C PRO A 90 -6.56 -11.04 16.69
N SER A 91 -6.50 -10.37 17.84
CA SER A 91 -6.62 -8.89 17.94
C SER A 91 -5.46 -8.14 17.28
N VAL A 92 -4.31 -8.81 17.10
CA VAL A 92 -3.10 -8.27 16.49
C VAL A 92 -2.49 -9.29 15.53
N VAL A 93 -2.18 -8.88 14.30
CA VAL A 93 -1.58 -9.73 13.27
C VAL A 93 -0.29 -9.08 12.77
N ASP A 94 0.81 -9.85 12.75
CA ASP A 94 2.08 -9.40 12.17
C ASP A 94 2.05 -9.41 10.65
N HIS A 95 2.65 -8.40 10.04
CA HIS A 95 2.73 -8.25 8.59
C HIS A 95 4.17 -8.02 8.09
N VAL A 96 4.44 -8.38 6.84
CA VAL A 96 5.69 -8.04 6.15
C VAL A 96 5.81 -6.53 5.95
N GLY A 97 4.70 -5.88 5.63
CA GLY A 97 4.57 -4.44 5.48
C GLY A 97 3.12 -4.02 5.65
N ALA A 98 2.87 -2.73 5.81
CA ALA A 98 1.54 -2.18 6.00
C ALA A 98 0.86 -1.88 4.67
N TYR A 99 -0.47 -1.83 4.68
CA TYR A 99 -1.28 -1.42 3.53
C TYR A 99 -1.32 0.11 3.47
N GLY A 100 -0.92 0.67 2.33
CA GLY A 100 -0.67 2.09 2.12
C GLY A 100 -1.81 3.03 2.44
N CYS A 101 -3.06 2.54 2.38
CA CYS A 101 -4.23 3.39 2.62
C CYS A 101 -4.42 3.81 4.09
N ASN A 102 -3.71 3.19 5.07
CA ASN A 102 -3.95 3.46 6.50
C ASN A 102 -2.73 3.14 7.40
N MET A 103 -1.56 3.65 7.07
CA MET A 103 -0.32 3.39 7.82
C MET A 103 -0.06 4.42 8.92
N SER A 104 0.21 3.96 10.13
CA SER A 104 0.66 4.80 11.25
C SER A 104 2.03 4.37 11.74
N PHE A 105 2.89 5.32 12.04
CA PHE A 105 4.30 5.10 12.38
C PHE A 105 4.65 5.70 13.74
N ARG A 106 5.45 4.98 14.54
CA ARG A 106 6.19 5.59 15.64
C ARG A 106 7.32 6.43 15.04
N ALA A 107 7.18 7.75 15.09
CA ALA A 107 8.04 8.69 14.37
C ALA A 107 9.53 8.57 14.77
N SER A 108 9.83 8.33 16.05
CA SER A 108 11.18 8.14 16.56
C SER A 108 11.93 6.95 15.94
N LEU A 109 11.19 5.97 15.44
CA LEU A 109 11.76 4.78 14.80
C LEU A 109 11.97 4.94 13.28
N ILE A 110 11.48 6.02 12.66
CA ILE A 110 11.66 6.25 11.21
C ILE A 110 13.11 6.63 10.88
N GLY A 111 13.72 7.52 11.68
CA GLY A 111 15.11 7.96 11.47
C GLY A 111 15.35 8.51 10.06
N ASP A 112 16.30 7.92 9.37
CA ASP A 112 16.74 8.27 8.01
C ASP A 112 15.97 7.58 6.88
N LEU A 113 15.06 6.65 7.21
CA LEU A 113 14.25 5.97 6.18
C LEU A 113 13.38 6.96 5.41
N ARG A 114 13.31 6.76 4.12
CA ARG A 114 12.46 7.52 3.19
C ARG A 114 11.75 6.57 2.25
N PHE A 115 10.57 6.97 1.77
CA PHE A 115 9.91 6.27 0.67
C PHE A 115 10.80 6.31 -0.56
N ASP A 116 10.89 5.21 -1.29
CA ASP A 116 11.76 5.09 -2.47
C ASP A 116 11.12 5.80 -3.69
N GLU A 117 11.63 6.97 -4.04
CA GLU A 117 11.12 7.79 -5.13
C GLU A 117 11.37 7.19 -6.53
N ARG A 118 12.17 6.12 -6.63
CA ARG A 118 12.27 5.31 -7.84
C ARG A 118 10.97 4.56 -8.17
N LEU A 119 10.10 4.35 -7.15
CA LEU A 119 8.74 3.83 -7.31
C LEU A 119 7.82 4.98 -7.72
N VAL A 120 7.93 5.40 -8.97
CA VAL A 120 7.31 6.61 -9.50
C VAL A 120 5.79 6.49 -9.72
N LEU A 121 5.11 7.63 -9.85
CA LEU A 121 3.66 7.75 -10.07
C LEU A 121 2.86 7.11 -8.93
N TYR A 122 2.08 6.06 -9.24
CA TYR A 122 1.29 5.31 -8.25
C TYR A 122 2.17 4.54 -7.23
N GLY A 123 3.45 4.31 -7.56
CA GLY A 123 4.41 3.73 -6.62
C GLY A 123 4.08 2.30 -6.17
N TRP A 124 3.53 1.43 -7.02
CA TRP A 124 3.11 0.07 -6.63
C TRP A 124 4.10 -0.61 -5.68
N GLN A 125 3.67 -0.97 -4.47
CA GLN A 125 4.42 -1.55 -3.35
C GLN A 125 5.42 -0.58 -2.65
N GLU A 126 5.30 0.73 -2.79
CA GLU A 126 6.14 1.69 -2.05
C GLU A 126 5.85 1.66 -0.53
N ASP A 127 4.61 1.37 -0.16
CA ASP A 127 4.13 1.14 1.19
C ASP A 127 4.80 -0.09 1.82
N ILE A 128 4.81 -1.20 1.12
CA ILE A 128 5.47 -2.44 1.55
C ILE A 128 6.99 -2.23 1.64
N ASP A 129 7.61 -1.55 0.66
CA ASP A 129 9.04 -1.25 0.69
C ASP A 129 9.44 -0.46 1.93
N PHE A 130 8.73 0.63 2.20
CA PHE A 130 9.04 1.50 3.34
C PHE A 130 8.78 0.79 4.67
N THR A 131 7.60 0.18 4.82
CA THR A 131 7.19 -0.42 6.09
C THR A 131 7.91 -1.73 6.42
N SER A 132 8.33 -2.51 5.41
CA SER A 132 9.13 -3.71 5.65
C SER A 132 10.51 -3.39 6.25
N GLN A 133 11.09 -2.24 5.90
CA GLN A 133 12.34 -1.77 6.48
C GLN A 133 12.18 -1.40 7.98
N MET A 134 11.00 -0.96 8.38
CA MET A 134 10.68 -0.66 9.78
C MET A 134 10.71 -1.92 10.67
N ARG A 135 10.60 -3.14 10.12
CA ARG A 135 10.64 -4.40 10.89
C ARG A 135 11.94 -4.62 11.64
N SER A 136 13.05 -4.07 11.20
CA SER A 136 14.32 -4.10 11.93
C SER A 136 14.33 -3.19 13.17
N ARG A 137 13.34 -2.30 13.28
CA ARG A 137 13.21 -1.29 14.34
C ARG A 137 12.04 -1.57 15.29
N GLY A 138 11.13 -2.48 14.91
CA GLY A 138 9.97 -2.88 15.68
C GLY A 138 8.95 -3.66 14.85
N ARG A 139 7.88 -4.11 15.50
CA ARG A 139 6.84 -4.89 14.80
C ARG A 139 6.01 -4.02 13.86
N VAL A 140 5.61 -4.61 12.74
CA VAL A 140 4.61 -4.08 11.80
C VAL A 140 3.34 -4.89 11.98
N VAL A 141 2.29 -4.27 12.51
CA VAL A 141 1.08 -4.97 12.95
C VAL A 141 -0.20 -4.38 12.37
N CYS A 142 -1.19 -5.26 12.16
CA CYS A 142 -2.57 -4.88 11.99
C CYS A 142 -3.33 -5.11 13.30
N VAL A 143 -3.96 -4.07 13.84
CA VAL A 143 -4.84 -4.16 15.01
C VAL A 143 -6.27 -4.29 14.49
N THR A 144 -6.88 -5.46 14.68
CA THR A 144 -8.14 -5.82 14.02
C THR A 144 -9.38 -5.10 14.58
N SER A 145 -9.26 -4.53 15.77
CA SER A 145 -10.31 -3.69 16.39
C SER A 145 -10.32 -2.24 15.87
N ILE A 146 -9.21 -1.79 15.24
CA ILE A 146 -9.14 -0.50 14.57
C ILE A 146 -9.62 -0.72 13.13
N THR A 147 -10.73 -0.11 12.73
CA THR A 147 -11.38 -0.43 11.46
C THR A 147 -11.48 0.78 10.54
N GLY A 148 -11.46 0.51 9.24
CA GLY A 148 -11.71 1.50 8.20
C GLY A 148 -12.15 0.84 6.91
N VAL A 149 -12.59 1.63 5.96
CA VAL A 149 -13.02 1.21 4.63
C VAL A 149 -12.19 1.93 3.58
N HIS A 150 -11.71 1.18 2.59
CA HIS A 150 -11.03 1.74 1.44
C HIS A 150 -12.00 1.78 0.25
N LEU A 151 -12.37 2.97 -0.21
CA LEU A 151 -13.37 3.15 -1.27
C LEU A 151 -12.89 2.61 -2.62
N GLY A 152 -11.58 2.66 -2.86
CA GLY A 152 -10.95 2.13 -4.07
C GLY A 152 -11.35 2.91 -5.31
N ILE A 153 -11.36 4.25 -5.24
CA ILE A 153 -11.74 5.15 -6.33
C ILE A 153 -10.90 4.87 -7.58
N LYS A 154 -11.55 4.87 -8.76
CA LYS A 154 -10.92 4.48 -10.03
C LYS A 154 -10.38 5.67 -10.83
N THR A 155 -10.77 6.90 -10.48
CA THR A 155 -10.29 8.12 -11.14
C THR A 155 -8.82 8.39 -10.81
N GLY A 156 -8.06 8.98 -11.74
CA GLY A 156 -6.65 9.32 -11.51
C GLY A 156 -5.66 8.16 -11.61
N ARG A 157 -6.10 6.93 -11.88
CA ARG A 157 -5.21 5.77 -12.00
C ARG A 157 -4.31 5.87 -13.25
N VAL A 158 -3.10 5.35 -13.12
CA VAL A 158 -2.18 5.18 -14.27
C VAL A 158 -2.75 4.17 -15.27
N SER A 159 -2.30 4.24 -16.54
CA SER A 159 -2.72 3.30 -17.57
C SER A 159 -2.45 1.84 -17.17
N GLY A 160 -3.26 0.91 -17.67
CA GLY A 160 -3.06 -0.52 -17.41
C GLY A 160 -1.65 -0.98 -17.77
N LYS A 161 -1.08 -0.50 -18.89
CA LYS A 161 0.28 -0.83 -19.31
C LYS A 161 1.33 -0.43 -18.27
N ARG A 162 1.27 0.80 -17.75
CA ARG A 162 2.16 1.30 -16.69
C ARG A 162 2.02 0.48 -15.42
N PHE A 163 0.78 0.28 -14.98
CA PHE A 163 0.52 -0.49 -13.77
C PHE A 163 0.98 -1.94 -13.89
N GLY A 164 0.72 -2.59 -15.04
CA GLY A 164 1.19 -3.95 -15.31
C GLY A 164 2.72 -4.05 -15.29
N TYR A 165 3.42 -3.09 -15.88
CA TYR A 165 4.88 -3.04 -15.80
C TYR A 165 5.36 -2.98 -14.35
N SER A 166 4.78 -2.10 -13.54
CA SER A 166 5.12 -1.96 -12.11
C SER A 166 4.85 -3.23 -11.30
N GLN A 167 3.78 -3.99 -11.61
CA GLN A 167 3.48 -5.24 -10.90
C GLN A 167 4.61 -6.28 -10.97
N VAL A 168 5.44 -6.21 -12.02
CA VAL A 168 6.57 -7.14 -12.23
C VAL A 168 7.89 -6.46 -11.89
N ALA A 169 8.16 -5.29 -12.46
CA ALA A 169 9.43 -4.60 -12.30
C ALA A 169 9.71 -4.21 -10.85
N ASN A 170 8.70 -3.65 -10.15
CA ASN A 170 8.87 -3.25 -8.75
C ASN A 170 9.10 -4.47 -7.85
N ALA A 171 8.36 -5.57 -8.03
CA ALA A 171 8.55 -6.78 -7.26
C ALA A 171 10.00 -7.29 -7.34
N ILE A 172 10.55 -7.39 -8.55
CA ILE A 172 11.94 -7.82 -8.75
C ILE A 172 12.95 -6.80 -8.25
N TYR A 173 12.68 -5.50 -8.45
CA TYR A 173 13.50 -4.43 -7.91
C TYR A 173 13.60 -4.50 -6.38
N LEU A 174 12.48 -4.65 -5.68
CA LEU A 174 12.44 -4.70 -4.21
C LEU A 174 13.09 -5.95 -3.64
N ILE A 175 12.98 -7.10 -4.32
CA ILE A 175 13.73 -8.32 -3.96
C ILE A 175 15.24 -8.05 -4.07
N ARG A 176 15.72 -7.44 -5.16
CA ARG A 176 17.13 -7.12 -5.35
C ARG A 176 17.64 -6.04 -4.39
N LYS A 177 16.80 -5.07 -4.07
CA LYS A 177 17.05 -4.07 -3.03
C LYS A 177 17.17 -4.70 -1.63
N GLY A 178 16.58 -5.89 -1.44
CA GLY A 178 16.62 -6.63 -0.16
C GLY A 178 15.61 -6.14 0.88
N THR A 179 14.68 -5.28 0.50
CA THR A 179 13.66 -4.74 1.43
C THR A 179 12.42 -5.62 1.52
N VAL A 180 12.08 -6.34 0.45
CA VAL A 180 10.92 -7.23 0.43
C VAL A 180 11.36 -8.66 0.15
N PRO A 181 10.97 -9.65 0.99
CA PRO A 181 11.37 -11.04 0.79
C PRO A 181 10.71 -11.63 -0.47
N ALA A 182 11.48 -12.46 -1.20
CA ALA A 182 11.00 -13.13 -2.42
C ALA A 182 9.76 -14.00 -2.15
N SER A 183 9.66 -14.61 -0.95
CA SER A 183 8.51 -15.41 -0.52
C SER A 183 7.20 -14.60 -0.43
N PHE A 184 7.28 -13.27 -0.30
CA PHE A 184 6.11 -12.38 -0.35
C PHE A 184 5.90 -11.81 -1.77
N ALA A 185 6.96 -11.28 -2.38
CA ALA A 185 6.85 -10.54 -3.63
C ALA A 185 6.52 -11.43 -4.83
N LEU A 186 7.15 -12.63 -4.95
CA LEU A 186 6.92 -13.51 -6.11
C LEU A 186 5.50 -14.08 -6.16
N PRO A 187 4.90 -14.63 -5.09
CA PRO A 187 3.51 -15.10 -5.14
C PRO A 187 2.54 -13.99 -5.53
N LEU A 188 2.72 -12.77 -5.01
CA LEU A 188 1.89 -11.61 -5.37
C LEU A 188 2.06 -11.24 -6.85
N MET A 189 3.30 -11.19 -7.34
CA MET A 189 3.61 -10.92 -8.75
C MET A 189 2.96 -11.96 -9.68
N PHE A 190 3.15 -13.25 -9.41
CA PHE A 190 2.58 -14.31 -10.23
C PHE A 190 1.05 -14.33 -10.18
N ARG A 191 0.43 -14.09 -9.01
CA ARG A 191 -1.02 -13.94 -8.88
C ARG A 191 -1.55 -12.79 -9.75
N ASN A 192 -0.84 -11.66 -9.80
CA ASN A 192 -1.23 -10.52 -10.63
C ASN A 192 -1.11 -10.85 -12.13
N ILE A 193 -0.02 -11.50 -12.56
CA ILE A 193 0.16 -11.94 -13.95
C ILE A 193 -0.94 -12.93 -14.35
N ALA A 194 -1.19 -13.94 -13.53
CA ALA A 194 -2.22 -14.95 -13.78
C ALA A 194 -3.62 -14.33 -13.87
N ALA A 195 -3.94 -13.39 -12.96
CA ALA A 195 -5.21 -12.68 -13.00
C ALA A 195 -5.35 -11.78 -14.25
N ASN A 196 -4.29 -11.10 -14.66
CA ASN A 196 -4.30 -10.30 -15.88
C ASN A 196 -4.45 -11.17 -17.12
N LEU A 197 -3.78 -12.32 -17.18
CA LEU A 197 -3.89 -13.27 -18.29
C LEU A 197 -5.30 -13.86 -18.37
N ALA A 198 -5.81 -14.43 -17.29
CA ALA A 198 -7.12 -15.08 -17.26
C ALA A 198 -8.25 -14.08 -17.58
N LYS A 199 -8.21 -12.87 -17.00
CA LYS A 199 -9.25 -11.84 -17.17
C LYS A 199 -9.07 -10.97 -18.42
N SER A 200 -8.00 -11.14 -19.21
CA SER A 200 -7.83 -10.41 -20.47
C SER A 200 -8.85 -10.80 -21.54
N LEU A 201 -9.43 -12.00 -21.45
CA LEU A 201 -10.47 -12.49 -22.36
C LEU A 201 -11.83 -11.82 -22.08
N TRP A 202 -12.16 -11.66 -20.79
CA TRP A 202 -13.38 -11.00 -20.32
C TRP A 202 -13.01 -9.98 -19.22
N PRO A 203 -12.48 -8.80 -19.62
CA PRO A 203 -12.01 -7.82 -18.66
C PRO A 203 -13.17 -7.15 -17.94
N GLU A 204 -12.97 -6.85 -16.65
CA GLU A 204 -13.86 -5.99 -15.89
C GLU A 204 -13.85 -4.57 -16.48
N PRO A 205 -14.99 -3.88 -16.56
CA PRO A 205 -15.08 -2.55 -17.21
C PRO A 205 -14.23 -1.46 -16.53
N TYR A 206 -13.85 -1.68 -15.27
CA TYR A 206 -13.04 -0.76 -14.46
C TYR A 206 -11.55 -1.15 -14.39
N VAL A 207 -11.09 -2.18 -15.12
CA VAL A 207 -9.69 -2.63 -15.14
C VAL A 207 -9.21 -2.89 -16.57
N ASP A 208 -8.17 -2.18 -16.98
CA ASP A 208 -7.48 -2.45 -18.24
C ASP A 208 -6.56 -3.69 -18.12
N ARG A 209 -7.16 -4.89 -18.16
CA ARG A 209 -6.44 -6.17 -18.05
C ARG A 209 -5.48 -6.40 -19.20
N ARG A 210 -5.86 -6.01 -20.42
CA ARG A 210 -5.03 -6.17 -21.63
C ARG A 210 -3.81 -5.28 -21.56
N GLY A 211 -3.99 -4.02 -21.19
CA GLY A 211 -2.86 -3.11 -20.95
C GLY A 211 -1.93 -3.63 -19.84
N ARG A 212 -2.49 -4.15 -18.73
CA ARG A 212 -1.66 -4.76 -17.67
C ARG A 212 -0.87 -5.95 -18.17
N LEU A 213 -1.46 -6.83 -18.98
CA LEU A 213 -0.76 -7.99 -19.55
C LEU A 213 0.39 -7.57 -20.47
N VAL A 214 0.18 -6.54 -21.32
CA VAL A 214 1.24 -5.96 -22.15
C VAL A 214 2.38 -5.39 -21.27
N GLY A 215 2.02 -4.69 -20.19
CA GLY A 215 3.00 -4.16 -19.23
C GLY A 215 3.79 -5.27 -18.54
N ASN A 216 3.11 -6.36 -18.11
CA ASN A 216 3.76 -7.52 -17.51
C ASN A 216 4.77 -8.16 -18.49
N ALA A 217 4.38 -8.39 -19.75
CA ALA A 217 5.26 -8.99 -20.78
C ALA A 217 6.49 -8.10 -21.04
N LEU A 218 6.30 -6.78 -21.12
CA LEU A 218 7.40 -5.84 -21.31
C LEU A 218 8.39 -5.86 -20.13
N ALA A 219 7.89 -5.90 -18.90
CA ALA A 219 8.74 -5.99 -17.72
C ALA A 219 9.52 -7.30 -17.67
N ILE A 220 8.89 -8.43 -18.01
CA ILE A 220 9.56 -9.75 -18.11
C ILE A 220 10.67 -9.70 -19.15
N LEU A 221 10.42 -9.10 -20.33
CA LEU A 221 11.43 -8.94 -21.38
C LEU A 221 12.62 -8.10 -20.87
N HIS A 222 12.35 -6.99 -20.17
CA HIS A 222 13.41 -6.14 -19.60
C HIS A 222 14.24 -6.90 -18.56
N ILE A 223 13.59 -7.70 -17.71
CA ILE A 223 14.29 -8.53 -16.71
C ILE A 223 15.20 -9.56 -17.43
N ALA A 224 14.72 -10.20 -18.49
CA ALA A 224 15.51 -11.14 -19.28
C ALA A 224 16.73 -10.48 -19.93
N MET A 225 16.64 -9.15 -20.25
CA MET A 225 17.74 -8.34 -20.75
C MET A 225 18.63 -7.73 -19.64
N GLY A 226 18.42 -8.13 -18.38
CA GLY A 226 19.16 -7.61 -17.23
C GLY A 226 18.75 -6.19 -16.77
N ARG A 227 17.67 -5.63 -17.32
CA ARG A 227 17.17 -4.28 -17.00
C ARG A 227 16.07 -4.37 -15.96
N ILE A 228 16.23 -3.64 -14.84
CA ILE A 228 15.19 -3.51 -13.81
C ILE A 228 15.11 -2.04 -13.43
N GLU A 229 14.21 -1.34 -14.08
CA GLU A 229 14.02 0.10 -13.94
C GLU A 229 12.54 0.39 -13.64
N PRO A 230 12.15 0.53 -12.33
CA PRO A 230 10.79 0.94 -11.97
C PRO A 230 10.34 2.21 -12.69
N GLU A 231 11.29 3.15 -12.90
CA GLU A 231 11.07 4.45 -13.54
C GLU A 231 10.74 4.35 -15.04
N TYR A 232 10.93 3.17 -15.66
CA TYR A 232 10.63 2.99 -17.08
C TYR A 232 9.17 3.27 -17.43
N ILE A 233 8.26 3.18 -16.45
CA ILE A 233 6.85 3.54 -16.63
C ILE A 233 6.64 5.00 -17.05
N LEU A 234 7.61 5.87 -16.84
CA LEU A 234 7.55 7.26 -17.33
C LEU A 234 7.68 7.36 -18.86
N LYS A 235 8.24 6.32 -19.52
CA LYS A 235 8.51 6.26 -20.95
C LYS A 235 7.44 5.53 -21.77
N ILE A 236 6.42 4.93 -21.10
CA ILE A 236 5.41 4.06 -21.74
C ILE A 236 3.97 4.48 -21.46
#